data_2de04b31497b4f30e2d476ed43de605b
#
_entry.id   2de04b31497b4f30e2d476ed43de605b
#
_cell.length_a   1.000
_cell.length_b   1.000
_cell.length_c   1.000
_cell.angle_alpha   90.00
_cell.angle_beta   90.00
_cell.angle_gamma   90.00
#
_symmetry.space_group_name_H-M   'P 1'
#
loop_
_entity.id
_entity.type
_entity.pdbx_description
1 polymer ?
#
loop_
_entity_poly.entity_id
_entity_poly.type
_entity_poly.pdbx_seq_one_letter_code
_entity_poly.pdbx_strand_id
1 'polypeptide(L)'
;GNEEYIHAGEWQLMSAGTGVQHSEINNTDEPVHLFQIWIQPNIRNAEPSYQQIKLDPHAAPNQWHLIVGPDDTAPMFIRQNAEVKAAVLEAGQSLEIATTKKHNFVHVVSGQIMIEDQIVKAGDALLFNEKTAINALEDSEMIWFDLPA
;
A
#
# COMPACT_ATOMS: atom_id res chain seq x y z
N GLY A 1 10.15 16.05 -20.63
CA GLY A 1 9.55 15.18 -19.64
C GLY A 1 10.36 15.26 -18.37
N ASN A 2 9.76 14.94 -17.27
CA ASN A 2 10.46 14.79 -16.00
C ASN A 2 11.01 13.36 -15.92
N GLU A 3 12.15 13.21 -15.26
CA GLU A 3 12.76 11.92 -14.96
C GLU A 3 12.96 11.87 -13.44
N GLU A 4 12.49 10.79 -12.82
CA GLU A 4 12.55 10.57 -11.39
C GLU A 4 13.03 9.14 -11.12
N TYR A 5 13.71 8.95 -10.02
CA TYR A 5 14.16 7.64 -9.56
C TYR A 5 13.37 7.20 -8.35
N ILE A 6 12.99 5.92 -8.31
CA ILE A 6 12.39 5.27 -7.15
C ILE A 6 13.33 4.18 -6.64
N HIS A 7 13.57 4.16 -5.35
CA HIS A 7 14.43 3.19 -4.67
C HIS A 7 13.61 2.28 -3.75
N ALA A 8 14.20 1.20 -3.30
CA ALA A 8 13.58 0.35 -2.29
C ALA A 8 13.21 1.17 -1.04
N GLY A 9 12.01 0.97 -0.50
CA GLY A 9 11.45 1.75 0.61
C GLY A 9 10.87 3.11 0.22
N GLU A 10 10.75 3.40 -1.08
CA GLU A 10 10.10 4.61 -1.60
C GLU A 10 8.75 4.30 -2.22
N TRP A 11 7.88 5.28 -2.16
CA TRP A 11 6.52 5.24 -2.68
C TRP A 11 6.28 6.42 -3.60
N GLN A 12 5.64 6.14 -4.74
CA GLN A 12 5.22 7.15 -5.71
C GLN A 12 3.70 7.16 -5.83
N LEU A 13 3.12 8.33 -5.95
CA LEU A 13 1.72 8.52 -6.28
C LEU A 13 1.59 9.44 -7.48
N MET A 14 1.10 8.90 -8.60
CA MET A 14 0.74 9.67 -9.78
C MET A 14 -0.79 9.82 -9.86
N SER A 15 -1.28 11.04 -9.80
CA SER A 15 -2.66 11.34 -10.15
C SER A 15 -2.72 11.69 -11.63
N ALA A 16 -3.26 10.78 -12.44
CA ALA A 16 -3.28 10.93 -13.88
C ALA A 16 -4.14 12.11 -14.37
N GLY A 17 -5.21 12.46 -13.62
CA GLY A 17 -6.06 13.60 -13.94
C GLY A 17 -6.59 13.58 -15.37
N THR A 18 -6.21 14.59 -16.18
CA THR A 18 -6.56 14.68 -17.59
C THR A 18 -5.76 13.72 -18.50
N GLY A 19 -4.75 13.08 -17.94
CA GLY A 19 -3.92 12.06 -18.60
C GLY A 19 -2.43 12.26 -18.34
N VAL A 20 -1.72 11.15 -18.21
CA VAL A 20 -0.26 11.11 -18.12
C VAL A 20 0.27 10.03 -19.06
N GLN A 21 1.49 10.23 -19.55
CA GLN A 21 2.27 9.20 -20.21
C GLN A 21 3.56 9.02 -19.43
N HIS A 22 3.89 7.80 -19.08
CA HIS A 22 5.12 7.48 -18.37
C HIS A 22 5.69 6.14 -18.83
N SER A 23 6.94 5.92 -18.50
CA SER A 23 7.62 4.65 -18.65
C SER A 23 8.45 4.38 -17.40
N GLU A 24 8.66 3.11 -17.10
CA GLU A 24 9.49 2.64 -15.99
C GLU A 24 10.60 1.78 -16.57
N ILE A 25 11.83 2.06 -16.19
CA ILE A 25 13.02 1.40 -16.72
C ILE A 25 13.90 0.96 -15.56
N ASN A 26 14.24 -0.32 -15.52
CA ASN A 26 15.31 -0.80 -14.65
C ASN A 26 16.65 -0.58 -15.34
N ASN A 27 17.43 0.36 -14.85
CA ASN A 27 18.78 0.67 -15.36
C ASN A 27 19.90 -0.10 -14.64
N THR A 28 19.55 -1.11 -13.83
CA THR A 28 20.51 -1.94 -13.10
C THR A 28 20.62 -3.34 -13.69
N ASP A 29 21.66 -4.06 -13.35
CA ASP A 29 21.84 -5.47 -13.72
C ASP A 29 21.07 -6.44 -12.78
N GLU A 30 20.49 -5.91 -11.69
CA GLU A 30 19.76 -6.71 -10.71
C GLU A 30 18.25 -6.64 -10.96
N PRO A 31 17.51 -7.73 -10.72
CA PRO A 31 16.05 -7.73 -10.81
C PRO A 31 15.42 -6.72 -9.83
N VAL A 32 14.41 -6.00 -10.30
CA VAL A 32 13.60 -5.10 -9.48
C VAL A 32 12.19 -5.66 -9.35
N HIS A 33 11.67 -5.69 -8.12
CA HIS A 33 10.28 -6.00 -7.83
C HIS A 33 9.57 -4.74 -7.33
N LEU A 34 8.46 -4.38 -7.95
CA LEU A 34 7.63 -3.26 -7.57
C LEU A 34 6.15 -3.63 -7.70
N PHE A 35 5.30 -2.89 -7.01
CA PHE A 35 3.85 -2.96 -7.18
C PHE A 35 3.35 -1.70 -7.86
N GLN A 36 2.65 -1.84 -8.98
CA GLN A 36 1.89 -0.77 -9.59
C GLN A 36 0.41 -0.92 -9.19
N ILE A 37 -0.08 0.04 -8.40
CA ILE A 37 -1.40 0.00 -7.79
C ILE A 37 -2.29 1.04 -8.48
N TRP A 38 -3.47 0.62 -8.91
CA TRP A 38 -4.44 1.50 -9.53
C TRP A 38 -5.66 1.69 -8.63
N ILE A 39 -5.89 2.94 -8.21
CA ILE A 39 -7.08 3.33 -7.45
C ILE A 39 -7.82 4.38 -8.27
N GLN A 40 -9.10 4.11 -8.57
CA GLN A 40 -9.92 5.02 -9.35
C GLN A 40 -10.21 6.30 -8.54
N PRO A 41 -9.94 7.50 -9.06
CA PRO A 41 -10.23 8.75 -8.35
C PRO A 41 -11.73 9.03 -8.31
N ASN A 42 -12.17 9.80 -7.31
CA ASN A 42 -13.54 10.32 -7.20
C ASN A 42 -13.73 11.68 -7.90
N ILE A 43 -12.65 12.29 -8.40
CA ILE A 43 -12.65 13.55 -9.14
C ILE A 43 -12.18 13.29 -10.57
N ARG A 44 -12.94 13.77 -11.55
CA ARG A 44 -12.59 13.67 -12.97
C ARG A 44 -11.87 14.92 -13.45
N ASN A 45 -11.02 14.76 -14.47
CA ASN A 45 -10.33 15.85 -15.17
C ASN A 45 -9.56 16.82 -14.25
N ALA A 46 -9.03 16.32 -13.13
CA ALA A 46 -8.16 17.10 -12.28
C ALA A 46 -6.80 17.32 -12.96
N GLU A 47 -6.06 18.32 -12.50
CA GLU A 47 -4.66 18.51 -12.93
C GLU A 47 -3.81 17.30 -12.53
N PRO A 48 -2.99 16.77 -13.42
CA PRO A 48 -2.02 15.73 -13.09
C PRO A 48 -1.11 16.17 -11.95
N SER A 49 -0.76 15.24 -11.08
CA SER A 49 0.18 15.52 -9.99
C SER A 49 1.04 14.30 -9.69
N TYR A 50 2.20 14.57 -9.10
CA TYR A 50 3.18 13.57 -8.71
C TYR A 50 3.62 13.83 -7.28
N GLN A 51 3.73 12.77 -6.50
CA GLN A 51 4.22 12.79 -5.13
C GLN A 51 5.16 11.59 -4.93
N GLN A 52 6.20 11.78 -4.13
CA GLN A 52 7.12 10.70 -3.77
C GLN A 52 7.53 10.87 -2.32
N ILE A 53 7.58 9.76 -1.58
CA ILE A 53 8.06 9.73 -0.20
C ILE A 53 8.98 8.54 0.01
N LYS A 54 9.88 8.68 0.98
CA LYS A 54 10.63 7.57 1.54
C LYS A 54 9.99 7.17 2.86
N LEU A 55 9.42 5.98 2.91
CA LEU A 55 8.85 5.38 4.11
C LEU A 55 9.06 3.88 4.06
N ASP A 56 9.97 3.40 4.89
CA ASP A 56 10.29 1.99 4.99
C ASP A 56 9.66 1.40 6.26
N PRO A 57 8.64 0.51 6.15
CA PRO A 57 8.02 -0.12 7.31
C PRO A 57 8.96 -0.96 8.16
N HIS A 58 10.10 -1.42 7.61
CA HIS A 58 11.13 -2.15 8.35
C HIS A 58 11.79 -1.30 9.44
N ALA A 59 11.81 0.02 9.29
CA ALA A 59 12.39 0.92 10.28
C ALA A 59 11.60 0.96 11.60
N ALA A 60 10.31 0.61 11.57
CA ALA A 60 9.46 0.54 12.75
C ALA A 60 8.42 -0.59 12.56
N PRO A 61 8.81 -1.85 12.82
CA PRO A 61 7.93 -3.00 12.64
C PRO A 61 6.79 -3.03 13.65
N ASN A 62 5.86 -3.95 13.44
CA ASN A 62 4.72 -4.26 14.32
C ASN A 62 3.71 -3.12 14.47
N GLN A 63 3.60 -2.25 13.46
CA GLN A 63 2.61 -1.19 13.39
C GLN A 63 2.24 -0.86 11.93
N TRP A 64 1.05 -0.29 11.75
CA TRP A 64 0.62 0.23 10.46
C TRP A 64 1.22 1.62 10.21
N HIS A 65 1.80 1.80 9.03
CA HIS A 65 2.28 3.08 8.52
C HIS A 65 1.32 3.58 7.43
N LEU A 66 0.70 4.72 7.67
CA LEU A 66 -0.11 5.38 6.64
C LEU A 66 0.80 5.91 5.54
N ILE A 67 0.54 5.54 4.30
CA ILE A 67 1.30 5.94 3.12
C ILE A 67 0.52 6.97 2.30
N VAL A 68 -0.76 6.64 2.04
CA VAL A 68 -1.65 7.43 1.19
C VAL A 68 -2.98 7.60 1.89
N GLY A 69 -3.56 8.78 1.83
CA GLY A 69 -4.85 9.08 2.41
C GLY A 69 -5.61 10.20 1.70
N PRO A 70 -6.88 10.43 2.09
CA PRO A 70 -7.77 11.38 1.43
C PRO A 70 -7.57 12.84 1.85
N ASP A 71 -6.69 13.11 2.78
CA ASP A 71 -6.46 14.44 3.36
C ASP A 71 -4.98 14.66 3.71
N ASP A 72 -4.68 15.80 4.30
CA ASP A 72 -3.33 16.26 4.63
C ASP A 72 -2.72 15.57 5.88
N THR A 73 -3.43 14.65 6.50
CA THR A 73 -2.87 13.82 7.58
C THR A 73 -1.99 12.70 7.04
N ALA A 74 -2.19 12.32 5.77
CA ALA A 74 -1.38 11.30 5.10
C ALA A 74 -0.13 11.92 4.45
N PRO A 75 0.99 11.18 4.42
CA PRO A 75 2.20 11.59 3.72
C PRO A 75 2.00 11.90 2.23
N MET A 76 1.11 11.15 1.57
CA MET A 76 0.69 11.41 0.18
C MET A 76 -0.82 11.51 0.10
N PHE A 77 -1.30 12.52 -0.64
CA PHE A 77 -2.73 12.79 -0.83
C PHE A 77 -3.27 12.12 -2.08
N ILE A 78 -4.36 11.33 -1.95
CA ILE A 78 -5.08 10.71 -3.06
C ILE A 78 -6.47 11.33 -3.23
N ARG A 79 -6.89 11.49 -4.48
CA ARG A 79 -8.24 11.98 -4.83
C ARG A 79 -9.28 10.86 -4.80
N GLN A 80 -9.36 10.19 -3.67
CA GLN A 80 -10.34 9.16 -3.36
C GLN A 80 -10.45 9.02 -1.84
N ASN A 81 -11.62 8.66 -1.33
CA ASN A 81 -11.80 8.34 0.09
C ASN A 81 -11.21 6.95 0.41
N ALA A 82 -9.93 6.79 0.16
CA ALA A 82 -9.19 5.56 0.36
C ALA A 82 -7.93 5.82 1.20
N GLU A 83 -7.50 4.81 1.94
CA GLU A 83 -6.23 4.81 2.64
C GLU A 83 -5.40 3.60 2.20
N VAL A 84 -4.10 3.82 2.08
CA VAL A 84 -3.12 2.74 1.86
C VAL A 84 -2.14 2.76 3.02
N LYS A 85 -2.01 1.62 3.68
CA LYS A 85 -1.10 1.42 4.80
C LYS A 85 -0.19 0.24 4.52
N ALA A 86 1.03 0.31 5.01
CA ALA A 86 1.97 -0.80 4.95
C ALA A 86 2.46 -1.18 6.36
N ALA A 87 2.81 -2.43 6.55
CA ALA A 87 3.39 -2.93 7.80
C ALA A 87 4.37 -4.06 7.55
N VAL A 88 5.38 -4.11 8.40
CA VAL A 88 6.19 -5.30 8.65
C VAL A 88 5.76 -5.87 9.98
N LEU A 89 5.45 -7.14 10.04
CA LEU A 89 4.98 -7.85 11.22
C LEU A 89 5.91 -9.01 11.50
N GLU A 90 6.59 -8.98 12.64
CA GLU A 90 7.50 -10.03 13.07
C GLU A 90 6.71 -11.30 13.46
N ALA A 91 7.32 -12.46 13.26
CA ALA A 91 6.73 -13.76 13.59
C ALA A 91 6.16 -13.79 15.02
N GLY A 92 4.91 -14.27 15.13
CA GLY A 92 4.20 -14.34 16.42
C GLY A 92 3.57 -13.03 16.91
N GLN A 93 3.80 -11.91 16.22
CA GLN A 93 3.14 -10.64 16.51
C GLN A 93 1.77 -10.56 15.83
N SER A 94 0.95 -9.62 16.33
CA SER A 94 -0.41 -9.38 15.84
C SER A 94 -0.68 -7.90 15.64
N LEU A 95 -1.41 -7.58 14.56
CA LEU A 95 -1.91 -6.24 14.30
C LEU A 95 -3.43 -6.26 14.11
N GLU A 96 -4.10 -5.27 14.67
CA GLU A 96 -5.52 -5.06 14.40
C GLU A 96 -5.72 -4.25 13.11
N ILE A 97 -6.72 -4.65 12.34
CA ILE A 97 -7.32 -3.83 11.29
C ILE A 97 -8.62 -3.26 11.83
N ALA A 98 -8.59 -1.98 12.16
CA ALA A 98 -9.77 -1.21 12.52
C ALA A 98 -10.28 -0.51 11.25
N THR A 99 -11.21 -1.14 10.56
CA THR A 99 -11.77 -0.59 9.33
C THR A 99 -12.58 0.66 9.63
N THR A 100 -12.39 1.69 8.84
CA THR A 100 -13.23 2.89 8.84
C THR A 100 -14.09 2.98 7.59
N LYS A 101 -13.82 2.16 6.59
CA LYS A 101 -14.49 2.13 5.29
C LYS A 101 -15.12 0.75 5.03
N LYS A 102 -15.70 0.58 3.87
CA LYS A 102 -16.56 -0.58 3.59
C LYS A 102 -15.79 -1.83 3.17
N HIS A 103 -14.68 -1.67 2.46
CA HIS A 103 -13.93 -2.78 1.90
C HIS A 103 -12.48 -2.72 2.34
N ASN A 104 -11.99 -3.81 2.89
CA ASN A 104 -10.61 -3.96 3.30
C ASN A 104 -9.95 -5.04 2.46
N PHE A 105 -8.84 -4.68 1.84
CA PHE A 105 -8.05 -5.57 1.03
C PHE A 105 -6.62 -5.58 1.59
N VAL A 106 -6.15 -6.75 2.04
CA VAL A 106 -4.77 -6.95 2.49
C VAL A 106 -4.05 -7.81 1.48
N HIS A 107 -2.95 -7.30 0.95
CA HIS A 107 -2.02 -8.02 0.10
C HIS A 107 -0.77 -8.38 0.86
N VAL A 108 -0.34 -9.64 0.81
CA VAL A 108 0.89 -10.12 1.44
C VAL A 108 2.04 -10.00 0.44
N VAL A 109 2.99 -9.12 0.75
CA VAL A 109 4.19 -8.88 -0.07
C VAL A 109 5.20 -9.99 0.12
N SER A 110 5.44 -10.35 1.39
CA SER A 110 6.34 -11.44 1.79
C SER A 110 5.85 -12.09 3.06
N GLY A 111 6.29 -13.33 3.31
CA GLY A 111 5.93 -14.06 4.51
C GLY A 111 4.57 -14.74 4.44
N GLN A 112 4.02 -15.01 5.62
CA GLN A 112 2.77 -15.74 5.80
C GLN A 112 2.04 -15.24 7.04
N ILE A 113 0.78 -14.88 6.85
CA ILE A 113 -0.09 -14.39 7.92
C ILE A 113 -1.35 -15.25 8.06
N MET A 114 -2.01 -15.11 9.19
CA MET A 114 -3.33 -15.66 9.44
C MET A 114 -4.30 -14.52 9.71
N ILE A 115 -5.39 -14.48 8.96
CA ILE A 115 -6.52 -13.57 9.16
C ILE A 115 -7.75 -14.46 9.42
N GLU A 116 -8.38 -14.29 10.58
CA GLU A 116 -9.39 -15.23 11.05
C GLU A 116 -8.82 -16.66 11.04
N ASP A 117 -9.45 -17.58 10.31
CA ASP A 117 -8.99 -18.96 10.17
C ASP A 117 -8.32 -19.23 8.80
N GLN A 118 -7.97 -18.17 8.06
CA GLN A 118 -7.38 -18.27 6.74
C GLN A 118 -5.90 -17.92 6.75
N ILE A 119 -5.09 -18.80 6.17
CA ILE A 119 -3.68 -18.57 5.93
C ILE A 119 -3.52 -17.89 4.59
N VAL A 120 -2.86 -16.72 4.58
CA VAL A 120 -2.58 -15.89 3.42
C VAL A 120 -1.07 -15.78 3.25
N LYS A 121 -0.55 -16.10 2.08
CA LYS A 121 0.91 -16.20 1.79
C LYS A 121 1.35 -15.09 0.87
N ALA A 122 2.65 -14.92 0.74
CA ALA A 122 3.25 -14.00 -0.22
C ALA A 122 2.64 -14.15 -1.63
N GLY A 123 2.19 -13.05 -2.19
CA GLY A 123 1.48 -12.97 -3.48
C GLY A 123 -0.03 -13.15 -3.39
N ASP A 124 -0.56 -13.62 -2.26
CA ASP A 124 -1.99 -13.72 -2.02
C ASP A 124 -2.57 -12.41 -1.47
N ALA A 125 -3.89 -12.32 -1.52
CA ALA A 125 -4.63 -11.23 -0.89
C ALA A 125 -5.95 -11.71 -0.31
N LEU A 126 -6.46 -11.00 0.69
CA LEU A 126 -7.77 -11.26 1.29
C LEU A 126 -8.61 -9.99 1.30
N LEU A 127 -9.87 -10.12 0.89
CA LEU A 127 -10.90 -9.09 1.00
C LEU A 127 -11.80 -9.41 2.20
N PHE A 128 -12.03 -8.43 3.06
CA PHE A 128 -12.92 -8.58 4.22
C PHE A 128 -13.57 -7.24 4.58
N ASN A 129 -14.66 -7.28 5.34
CA ASN A 129 -15.51 -6.11 5.60
C ASN A 129 -15.64 -5.79 7.10
N GLU A 130 -15.07 -6.59 7.96
CA GLU A 130 -15.19 -6.46 9.42
C GLU A 130 -13.86 -6.19 10.07
N LYS A 131 -13.88 -5.62 11.28
CA LYS A 131 -12.69 -5.49 12.11
C LYS A 131 -12.12 -6.88 12.39
N THR A 132 -10.83 -7.05 12.15
CA THR A 132 -10.15 -8.33 12.38
C THR A 132 -8.71 -8.12 12.86
N ALA A 133 -8.09 -9.20 13.32
CA ALA A 133 -6.69 -9.25 13.66
C ALA A 133 -5.90 -10.05 12.63
N ILE A 134 -4.71 -9.57 12.33
CA ILE A 134 -3.70 -10.27 11.55
C ILE A 134 -2.67 -10.85 12.50
N ASN A 135 -2.35 -12.12 12.34
CA ASN A 135 -1.29 -12.78 13.10
C ASN A 135 -0.19 -13.24 12.14
N ALA A 136 1.05 -12.85 12.38
CA ALA A 136 2.18 -13.29 11.59
C ALA A 136 2.58 -14.72 11.97
N LEU A 137 2.61 -15.62 10.99
CA LEU A 137 3.12 -16.98 11.15
C LEU A 137 4.63 -17.04 10.94
N GLU A 138 5.15 -16.09 10.17
CA GLU A 138 6.57 -15.80 9.96
C GLU A 138 6.74 -14.30 9.72
N ASP A 139 7.96 -13.77 9.69
CA ASP A 139 8.19 -12.35 9.38
C ASP A 139 7.55 -12.01 8.05
N SER A 140 6.65 -11.04 8.07
CA SER A 140 5.76 -10.76 6.95
C SER A 140 5.67 -9.27 6.65
N GLU A 141 5.54 -8.95 5.36
CA GLU A 141 5.28 -7.59 4.89
C GLU A 141 3.92 -7.55 4.16
N MET A 142 3.14 -6.50 4.43
CA MET A 142 1.78 -6.38 3.95
C MET A 142 1.45 -4.96 3.52
N ILE A 143 0.52 -4.86 2.56
CA ILE A 143 -0.13 -3.62 2.19
C ILE A 143 -1.63 -3.77 2.46
N TRP A 144 -2.18 -2.85 3.23
CA TRP A 144 -3.62 -2.77 3.52
C TRP A 144 -4.24 -1.59 2.79
N PHE A 145 -5.30 -1.87 2.05
CA PHE A 145 -6.15 -0.91 1.37
C PHE A 145 -7.49 -0.82 2.11
N ASP A 146 -7.78 0.34 2.70
CA ASP A 146 -9.08 0.66 3.30
C ASP A 146 -9.87 1.48 2.27
N LEU A 147 -10.88 0.87 1.65
CA LEU A 147 -11.52 1.35 0.44
C LEU A 147 -12.99 1.73 0.66
N PRO A 148 -13.49 2.78 -0.02
CA PRO A 148 -14.90 3.16 0.03
C PRO A 148 -15.79 2.10 -0.65
N ALA A 149 -17.10 2.32 -0.54
CA ALA A 149 -18.14 1.53 -1.24
C ALA A 149 -18.15 1.82 -2.74
#